data_7de8bd93d497c043e0030420eacdf5dd
#
_entry.id   7de8bd93d497c043e0030420eacdf5dd
#
_cell.length_a   1.000
_cell.length_b   1.000
_cell.length_c   1.000
_cell.angle_alpha   90.00
_cell.angle_beta   90.00
_cell.angle_gamma   90.00
#
_symmetry.space_group_name_H-M   'P 1'
#
loop_
_entity.id
_entity.type
_entity.pdbx_description
1 polymer ?
#
loop_
_entity_poly.entity_id
_entity_poly.type
_entity_poly.pdbx_seq_one_letter_code
_entity_poly.pdbx_strand_id
1 'polypeptide(L)'
;MRRAPVVTAALVALAIVPGEAYMRFGLPINGTNTVLRWPGAVPYLVSDAQLADGISASALDQALQRAFRAWEGVASADVRFTRQGFTSGSPGDDDSLNVLGFERRPDLERTLAVTTYTIDVISGAIVEADVQFNAAQPWSVAENGSAAGFDLQAVAQHEIGHVLGLGHSAIGETEVSGSGRRLIASGSVMFPIAFPRGSVEGRTLRSDDIAGVSDLYRPASGAPALGGLAGHVRKDGHGVFGAHIVAYGLRSGQIVGGFSITDDGDYVINGLEPGTYVVRVEPLDDGDVESFFENTQRVDLDFGVTYYPKLAVAPRSGVAGDIDITVRPR
;
A
#
# COMPACT_ATOMS: atom_id res chain seq x y z
N MET A 1 -11.74 33.09 14.20
CA MET A 1 -11.81 31.67 13.81
C MET A 1 -10.79 30.92 14.65
N ARG A 2 -11.22 30.05 15.55
CA ARG A 2 -10.32 29.23 16.37
C ARG A 2 -9.88 28.05 15.47
N ARG A 3 -8.59 27.93 15.18
CA ARG A 3 -8.03 26.75 14.53
C ARG A 3 -8.22 25.57 15.47
N ALA A 4 -8.79 24.48 14.99
CA ALA A 4 -8.83 23.22 15.73
C ALA A 4 -7.39 22.74 15.98
N PRO A 5 -7.12 22.04 17.08
CA PRO A 5 -5.79 21.52 17.33
C PRO A 5 -5.44 20.47 16.28
N VAL A 6 -4.43 20.74 15.48
CA VAL A 6 -3.73 19.74 14.66
C VAL A 6 -2.90 18.93 15.64
N VAL A 7 -3.16 17.64 15.77
CA VAL A 7 -2.32 16.74 16.56
C VAL A 7 -1.29 16.15 15.62
N THR A 8 -0.05 16.62 15.75
CA THR A 8 1.11 16.01 15.11
C THR A 8 1.29 14.63 15.71
N ALA A 9 1.14 13.61 14.90
CA ALA A 9 1.40 12.25 15.27
C ALA A 9 2.59 11.72 14.46
N ALA A 10 3.78 11.86 15.04
CA ALA A 10 4.89 10.96 14.70
C ALA A 10 4.45 9.54 15.08
N LEU A 11 4.38 8.62 14.10
CA LEU A 11 3.90 7.24 14.28
C LEU A 11 2.63 7.17 15.15
N VAL A 12 1.52 7.65 14.66
CA VAL A 12 0.23 7.14 15.10
C VAL A 12 0.19 5.71 14.62
N ALA A 13 -0.07 4.80 15.55
CA ALA A 13 -0.55 3.46 15.23
C ALA A 13 -1.74 3.62 14.27
N LEU A 14 -1.46 3.55 12.97
CA LEU A 14 -2.49 3.68 11.95
C LEU A 14 -3.32 2.42 12.02
N ALA A 15 -4.52 2.51 12.61
CA ALA A 15 -5.40 1.37 12.72
C ALA A 15 -5.77 0.89 11.31
N ILE A 16 -5.68 -0.41 11.10
CA ILE A 16 -6.23 -1.05 9.92
C ILE A 16 -7.73 -0.98 10.02
N VAL A 17 -8.37 -0.41 9.01
CA VAL A 17 -9.83 -0.27 9.00
C VAL A 17 -10.46 -1.59 8.60
N PRO A 18 -11.36 -2.16 9.43
CA PRO A 18 -12.07 -3.39 9.10
C PRO A 18 -12.91 -3.26 7.83
N GLY A 19 -12.83 -4.27 6.96
CA GLY A 19 -13.77 -4.47 5.87
C GLY A 19 -13.26 -4.18 4.46
N GLU A 20 -11.92 -4.19 4.20
CA GLU A 20 -11.42 -3.79 2.88
C GLU A 20 -10.24 -4.62 2.35
N ALA A 21 -10.15 -4.75 1.03
CA ALA A 21 -9.37 -5.73 0.28
C ALA A 21 -7.85 -5.62 0.40
N TYR A 22 -7.30 -4.44 0.35
CA TYR A 22 -5.90 -4.09 0.57
C TYR A 22 -5.84 -3.29 1.85
N MET A 23 -4.69 -3.26 2.48
CA MET A 23 -4.55 -2.46 3.68
C MET A 23 -4.67 -0.98 3.34
N ARG A 24 -5.59 -0.30 4.01
CA ARG A 24 -5.74 1.14 3.98
C ARG A 24 -5.50 1.67 5.37
N PHE A 25 -4.84 2.80 5.42
CA PHE A 25 -4.71 3.50 6.68
C PHE A 25 -6.05 4.13 7.08
N GLY A 26 -6.40 4.01 8.32
CA GLY A 26 -7.63 4.57 8.86
C GLY A 26 -7.54 4.84 10.35
N LEU A 27 -8.50 5.59 10.85
CA LEU A 27 -8.63 5.92 12.26
C LEU A 27 -10.07 5.74 12.73
N PRO A 28 -10.29 5.28 13.97
CA PRO A 28 -11.59 5.32 14.59
C PRO A 28 -11.95 6.77 14.98
N ILE A 29 -12.77 7.42 14.16
CA ILE A 29 -13.28 8.77 14.42
C ILE A 29 -14.74 8.67 14.84
N ASN A 30 -15.06 9.13 16.05
CA ASN A 30 -16.42 9.07 16.61
C ASN A 30 -17.05 7.66 16.55
N GLY A 31 -16.25 6.61 16.74
CA GLY A 31 -16.71 5.23 16.68
C GLY A 31 -16.93 4.66 15.27
N THR A 32 -16.57 5.41 14.23
CA THR A 32 -16.61 4.98 12.84
C THR A 32 -15.18 4.89 12.30
N ASN A 33 -14.84 3.76 11.69
CA ASN A 33 -13.56 3.63 11.02
C ASN A 33 -13.54 4.53 9.77
N THR A 34 -12.67 5.53 9.79
CA THR A 34 -12.54 6.53 8.73
C THR A 34 -11.23 6.30 8.00
N VAL A 35 -11.32 6.10 6.69
CA VAL A 35 -10.16 5.88 5.82
C VAL A 35 -9.41 7.18 5.59
N LEU A 36 -8.10 7.15 5.68
CA LEU A 36 -7.25 8.30 5.41
C LEU A 36 -7.14 8.53 3.91
N ARG A 37 -7.35 9.77 3.49
CA ARG A 37 -7.20 10.18 2.09
C ARG A 37 -7.02 11.69 1.95
N TRP A 38 -6.50 12.10 0.83
CA TRP A 38 -6.45 13.51 0.45
C TRP A 38 -7.83 14.03 0.03
N PRO A 39 -8.19 15.24 0.43
CA PRO A 39 -9.46 15.87 0.02
C PRO A 39 -9.39 16.44 -1.41
N GLY A 40 -8.23 16.49 -2.03
CA GLY A 40 -8.01 17.07 -3.36
C GLY A 40 -6.62 16.76 -3.90
N ALA A 41 -6.14 17.60 -4.82
CA ALA A 41 -4.80 17.48 -5.38
C ALA A 41 -3.72 17.62 -4.30
N VAL A 42 -2.68 16.79 -4.38
CA VAL A 42 -1.57 16.73 -3.41
C VAL A 42 -0.44 17.63 -3.91
N PRO A 43 -0.17 18.77 -3.27
CA PRO A 43 1.01 19.57 -3.58
C PRO A 43 2.27 18.85 -3.05
N TYR A 44 3.41 18.97 -3.73
CA TYR A 44 4.66 18.44 -3.22
C TYR A 44 5.88 19.26 -3.62
N LEU A 45 6.90 19.20 -2.77
CA LEU A 45 8.22 19.79 -2.95
C LEU A 45 9.27 18.66 -3.00
N VAL A 46 10.37 18.92 -3.68
CA VAL A 46 11.52 18.03 -3.72
C VAL A 46 12.66 18.66 -2.93
N SER A 47 13.13 17.97 -1.89
CA SER A 47 14.26 18.46 -1.10
C SER A 47 15.58 18.25 -1.87
N ASP A 48 16.39 19.29 -1.93
CA ASP A 48 17.77 19.27 -2.43
C ASP A 48 18.80 19.48 -1.30
N ALA A 49 18.35 19.53 -0.04
CA ALA A 49 19.19 19.74 1.14
C ALA A 49 20.21 18.63 1.35
N GLN A 50 19.78 17.38 1.17
CA GLN A 50 20.65 16.21 1.21
C GLN A 50 20.39 15.36 -0.04
N LEU A 51 21.43 14.73 -0.55
CA LEU A 51 21.34 13.81 -1.68
C LEU A 51 22.15 12.54 -1.37
N ALA A 52 21.71 11.41 -1.90
CA ALA A 52 22.48 10.18 -1.85
C ALA A 52 23.66 10.24 -2.84
N ASP A 53 24.69 9.44 -2.58
CA ASP A 53 25.89 9.38 -3.40
C ASP A 53 25.52 9.04 -4.88
N GLY A 54 25.97 9.85 -5.79
CA GLY A 54 25.72 9.69 -7.24
C GLY A 54 24.33 10.10 -7.72
N ILE A 55 23.47 10.61 -6.85
CA ILE A 55 22.13 11.11 -7.23
C ILE A 55 22.13 12.65 -7.20
N SER A 56 21.81 13.28 -8.32
CA SER A 56 21.59 14.73 -8.38
C SER A 56 20.15 15.09 -8.02
N ALA A 57 19.91 16.34 -7.59
CA ALA A 57 18.56 16.85 -7.34
C ALA A 57 17.64 16.70 -8.57
N SER A 58 18.16 16.96 -9.77
CA SER A 58 17.40 16.76 -11.02
C SER A 58 17.07 15.29 -11.28
N ALA A 59 17.96 14.36 -10.95
CA ALA A 59 17.72 12.92 -11.10
C ALA A 59 16.66 12.42 -10.11
N LEU A 60 16.71 12.89 -8.86
CA LEU A 60 15.68 12.65 -7.86
C LEU A 60 14.32 13.15 -8.35
N ASP A 61 14.24 14.42 -8.72
CA ASP A 61 13.00 15.05 -9.22
C ASP A 61 12.41 14.30 -10.42
N GLN A 62 13.23 13.90 -11.38
CA GLN A 62 12.76 13.12 -12.53
C GLN A 62 12.23 11.73 -12.15
N ALA A 63 12.88 11.05 -11.20
CA ALA A 63 12.41 9.75 -10.70
C ALA A 63 11.05 9.90 -10.00
N LEU A 64 10.91 10.90 -9.12
CA LEU A 64 9.65 11.22 -8.44
C LEU A 64 8.53 11.56 -9.42
N GLN A 65 8.79 12.44 -10.41
CA GLN A 65 7.79 12.79 -11.42
C GLN A 65 7.32 11.58 -12.24
N ARG A 66 8.19 10.60 -12.53
CA ARG A 66 7.78 9.36 -13.20
C ARG A 66 6.90 8.50 -12.30
N ALA A 67 7.24 8.38 -11.01
CA ALA A 67 6.46 7.64 -10.03
C ALA A 67 5.07 8.27 -9.81
N PHE A 68 5.00 9.59 -9.64
CA PHE A 68 3.72 10.31 -9.54
C PHE A 68 2.84 10.11 -10.77
N ARG A 69 3.41 10.23 -11.98
CA ARG A 69 2.66 10.01 -13.23
C ARG A 69 2.12 8.58 -13.36
N ALA A 70 2.78 7.57 -12.79
CA ALA A 70 2.27 6.21 -12.80
C ALA A 70 0.95 6.10 -12.01
N TRP A 71 0.86 6.73 -10.84
CA TRP A 71 -0.36 6.78 -10.05
C TRP A 71 -1.45 7.65 -10.68
N GLU A 72 -1.11 8.84 -11.22
CA GLU A 72 -2.05 9.70 -11.96
C GLU A 72 -2.60 9.05 -13.22
N GLY A 73 -1.85 8.11 -13.80
CA GLY A 73 -2.23 7.36 -15.01
C GLY A 73 -3.30 6.30 -14.79
N VAL A 74 -3.72 6.03 -13.54
CA VAL A 74 -4.76 5.03 -13.24
C VAL A 74 -6.13 5.58 -13.63
N ALA A 75 -6.69 5.09 -14.73
CA ALA A 75 -7.95 5.61 -15.32
C ALA A 75 -9.18 5.46 -14.41
N SER A 76 -9.12 4.55 -13.44
CA SER A 76 -10.20 4.27 -12.48
C SER A 76 -10.10 5.07 -11.19
N ALA A 77 -9.06 5.93 -11.04
CA ALA A 77 -8.83 6.79 -9.89
C ALA A 77 -8.74 8.27 -10.29
N ASP A 78 -9.21 9.16 -9.45
CA ASP A 78 -9.04 10.62 -9.62
C ASP A 78 -7.97 11.14 -8.65
N VAL A 79 -6.73 10.89 -9.00
CA VAL A 79 -5.53 11.31 -8.25
C VAL A 79 -4.83 12.41 -9.03
N ARG A 80 -4.41 13.47 -8.34
CA ARG A 80 -3.66 14.59 -8.92
C ARG A 80 -2.56 15.03 -7.99
N PHE A 81 -1.38 15.28 -8.55
CA PHE A 81 -0.25 15.83 -7.83
C PHE A 81 0.18 17.16 -8.44
N THR A 82 0.61 18.08 -7.59
CA THR A 82 1.05 19.41 -8.04
C THR A 82 2.47 19.68 -7.55
N ARG A 83 3.44 19.56 -8.44
CA ARG A 83 4.84 19.89 -8.14
C ARG A 83 5.00 21.38 -7.88
N GLN A 84 5.55 21.76 -6.73
CA GLN A 84 5.78 23.15 -6.34
C GLN A 84 7.24 23.61 -6.53
N GLY A 85 8.16 22.69 -6.80
CA GLY A 85 9.58 23.02 -7.04
C GLY A 85 10.53 22.31 -6.10
N PHE A 86 11.69 22.93 -5.88
CA PHE A 86 12.69 22.48 -4.93
C PHE A 86 12.58 23.22 -3.61
N THR A 87 13.04 22.60 -2.53
CA THR A 87 13.18 23.21 -1.21
C THR A 87 14.48 22.72 -0.54
N SER A 88 15.05 23.55 0.32
CA SER A 88 16.10 23.14 1.25
C SER A 88 15.59 22.62 2.59
N GLY A 89 14.27 22.52 2.75
CA GLY A 89 13.63 21.86 3.92
C GLY A 89 13.92 20.37 3.93
N SER A 90 14.01 19.78 5.13
CA SER A 90 14.15 18.34 5.29
C SER A 90 12.79 17.66 5.24
N PRO A 91 12.66 16.48 4.62
CA PRO A 91 11.45 15.69 4.76
C PRO A 91 11.31 15.21 6.22
N GLY A 92 10.08 15.25 6.74
CA GLY A 92 9.75 14.88 8.11
C GLY A 92 9.67 16.04 9.09
N ASP A 93 9.83 17.28 8.64
CA ASP A 93 9.53 18.47 9.42
C ASP A 93 7.99 18.67 9.46
N ASP A 94 7.42 18.92 10.67
CA ASP A 94 5.98 19.19 10.83
C ASP A 94 5.69 20.66 10.46
N ASP A 95 5.62 20.94 9.17
CA ASP A 95 5.53 22.30 8.63
C ASP A 95 4.35 22.53 7.66
N SER A 96 3.50 21.53 7.49
CA SER A 96 2.37 21.50 6.56
C SER A 96 2.77 21.52 5.09
N LEU A 97 3.99 21.11 4.77
CA LEU A 97 4.49 20.91 3.41
C LEU A 97 4.68 19.41 3.17
N ASN A 98 4.43 18.97 1.96
CA ASN A 98 4.73 17.60 1.56
C ASN A 98 6.11 17.61 0.89
N VAL A 99 7.11 17.12 1.59
CA VAL A 99 8.50 17.14 1.13
C VAL A 99 8.98 15.72 0.84
N LEU A 100 9.52 15.49 -0.35
CA LEU A 100 10.14 14.22 -0.70
C LEU A 100 11.64 14.44 -0.91
N GLY A 101 12.48 13.71 -0.19
CA GLY A 101 13.92 13.91 -0.27
C GLY A 101 14.71 12.83 0.42
N PHE A 102 16.03 12.97 0.33
CA PHE A 102 16.93 12.09 1.03
C PHE A 102 17.22 12.59 2.44
N GLU A 103 17.35 11.64 3.36
CA GLU A 103 17.86 11.87 4.69
C GLU A 103 18.81 10.72 5.07
N ARG A 104 19.92 11.03 5.72
CA ARG A 104 20.87 9.99 6.15
C ARG A 104 20.38 9.37 7.45
N ARG A 105 19.80 8.17 7.33
CA ARG A 105 19.21 7.40 8.42
C ARG A 105 19.96 6.08 8.64
N PRO A 106 21.18 6.12 9.21
CA PRO A 106 21.96 4.91 9.50
C PRO A 106 21.30 4.02 10.58
N ASP A 107 20.42 4.59 11.39
CA ASP A 107 19.57 3.89 12.37
C ASP A 107 18.56 2.96 11.70
N LEU A 108 18.21 3.20 10.43
CA LEU A 108 17.30 2.38 9.62
C LEU A 108 18.09 1.45 8.69
N GLU A 109 18.88 0.54 9.26
CA GLU A 109 19.86 -0.28 8.53
C GLU A 109 19.31 -1.00 7.29
N ARG A 110 18.04 -1.45 7.31
CA ARG A 110 17.42 -2.25 6.25
C ARG A 110 16.27 -1.53 5.53
N THR A 111 15.91 -0.34 5.97
CA THR A 111 14.81 0.44 5.40
C THR A 111 15.32 1.36 4.32
N LEU A 112 14.69 1.32 3.15
CA LEU A 112 15.02 2.13 2.00
C LEU A 112 14.40 3.53 2.08
N ALA A 113 13.16 3.62 2.53
CA ALA A 113 12.46 4.87 2.71
C ALA A 113 11.37 4.74 3.78
N VAL A 114 10.85 5.87 4.23
CA VAL A 114 9.75 5.96 5.20
C VAL A 114 8.83 7.10 4.77
N THR A 115 7.53 6.85 4.81
CA THR A 115 6.50 7.87 4.64
C THR A 115 5.87 8.22 5.98
N THR A 116 5.84 9.51 6.32
CA THR A 116 5.22 10.04 7.55
C THR A 116 4.00 10.89 7.20
N TYR A 117 3.04 11.01 8.14
CA TYR A 117 1.78 11.73 7.93
C TYR A 117 1.44 12.67 9.06
N THR A 118 0.83 13.78 8.70
CA THR A 118 -0.02 14.60 9.59
C THR A 118 -1.46 14.50 9.10
N ILE A 119 -2.39 14.20 10.00
CA ILE A 119 -3.79 13.94 9.68
C ILE A 119 -4.72 14.81 10.52
N ASP A 120 -5.84 15.20 9.92
CA ASP A 120 -6.94 15.81 10.63
C ASP A 120 -7.78 14.71 11.31
N VAL A 121 -7.64 14.56 12.61
CA VAL A 121 -8.33 13.54 13.42
C VAL A 121 -9.85 13.72 13.51
N ILE A 122 -10.40 14.81 12.96
CA ILE A 122 -11.85 15.04 12.91
C ILE A 122 -12.44 14.51 11.61
N SER A 123 -11.76 14.72 10.49
CA SER A 123 -12.24 14.36 9.16
C SER A 123 -11.59 13.09 8.58
N GLY A 124 -10.43 12.68 9.10
CA GLY A 124 -9.61 11.62 8.50
C GLY A 124 -8.84 12.09 7.25
N ALA A 125 -8.83 13.40 6.95
CA ALA A 125 -8.07 13.92 5.84
C ALA A 125 -6.57 13.86 6.11
N ILE A 126 -5.78 13.39 5.14
CA ILE A 126 -4.34 13.60 5.13
C ILE A 126 -4.10 15.08 4.83
N VAL A 127 -3.33 15.77 5.67
CA VAL A 127 -3.01 17.20 5.50
C VAL A 127 -1.55 17.43 5.16
N GLU A 128 -0.70 16.45 5.48
CA GLU A 128 0.73 16.45 5.16
C GLU A 128 1.21 15.00 5.03
N ALA A 129 2.13 14.76 4.09
CA ALA A 129 2.84 13.49 3.96
C ALA A 129 4.24 13.73 3.40
N ASP A 130 5.25 13.28 4.13
CA ASP A 130 6.65 13.38 3.76
C ASP A 130 7.22 12.02 3.39
N VAL A 131 8.19 12.00 2.47
CA VAL A 131 8.93 10.80 2.10
C VAL A 131 10.41 11.00 2.34
N GLN A 132 10.97 10.21 3.24
CA GLN A 132 12.38 10.20 3.60
C GLN A 132 13.08 8.99 2.96
N PHE A 133 13.83 9.19 1.88
CA PHE A 133 14.67 8.15 1.29
C PHE A 133 15.97 8.05 2.09
N ASN A 134 16.37 6.86 2.52
CA ASN A 134 17.57 6.67 3.32
C ASN A 134 18.85 6.84 2.47
N ALA A 135 19.53 7.98 2.59
CA ALA A 135 20.77 8.28 1.88
C ALA A 135 21.95 7.37 2.25
N ALA A 136 21.83 6.54 3.31
CA ALA A 136 22.84 5.54 3.65
C ALA A 136 22.78 4.29 2.75
N GLN A 137 21.71 4.12 1.98
CA GLN A 137 21.54 3.01 1.04
C GLN A 137 22.10 3.35 -0.34
N PRO A 138 22.54 2.37 -1.13
CA PRO A 138 22.97 2.61 -2.50
C PRO A 138 21.76 2.76 -3.44
N TRP A 139 21.73 3.83 -4.21
CA TRP A 139 20.64 4.16 -5.10
C TRP A 139 21.04 4.15 -6.57
N SER A 140 20.08 3.95 -7.45
CA SER A 140 20.25 4.00 -8.90
C SER A 140 19.06 4.69 -9.56
N VAL A 141 19.36 5.49 -10.60
CA VAL A 141 18.38 6.09 -11.53
C VAL A 141 18.61 5.61 -12.96
N ALA A 142 19.38 4.53 -13.14
CA ALA A 142 19.67 3.96 -14.44
C ALA A 142 18.37 3.47 -15.13
N GLU A 143 18.24 3.78 -16.43
CA GLU A 143 17.04 3.46 -17.19
C GLU A 143 16.71 1.96 -17.18
N ASN A 144 17.71 1.12 -17.34
CA ASN A 144 17.56 -0.34 -17.39
C ASN A 144 17.93 -1.02 -16.06
N GLY A 145 18.00 -0.24 -14.96
CA GLY A 145 18.44 -0.73 -13.66
C GLY A 145 19.96 -0.85 -13.54
N SER A 146 20.46 -0.96 -12.31
CA SER A 146 21.88 -1.16 -12.02
C SER A 146 22.04 -1.99 -10.76
N ALA A 147 22.80 -3.07 -10.84
CA ALA A 147 23.13 -3.91 -9.69
C ALA A 147 23.89 -3.15 -8.56
N ALA A 148 24.38 -1.94 -8.85
CA ALA A 148 25.05 -1.08 -7.87
C ALA A 148 24.10 -0.48 -6.83
N GLY A 149 22.78 -0.36 -7.13
CA GLY A 149 21.84 0.28 -6.23
C GLY A 149 20.39 -0.15 -6.42
N PHE A 150 19.56 0.23 -5.45
CA PHE A 150 18.11 0.09 -5.53
C PHE A 150 17.54 1.14 -6.50
N ASP A 151 16.50 0.77 -7.21
CA ASP A 151 15.86 1.66 -8.16
C ASP A 151 15.05 2.74 -7.46
N LEU A 152 15.49 3.99 -7.58
CA LEU A 152 14.86 5.12 -6.89
C LEU A 152 13.41 5.34 -7.32
N GLN A 153 13.09 5.18 -8.62
CA GLN A 153 11.72 5.33 -9.10
C GLN A 153 10.81 4.23 -8.54
N ALA A 154 11.29 2.98 -8.46
CA ALA A 154 10.50 1.87 -7.92
C ALA A 154 10.17 2.07 -6.43
N VAL A 155 11.16 2.48 -5.62
CA VAL A 155 10.94 2.78 -4.21
C VAL A 155 10.04 4.02 -4.05
N ALA A 156 10.27 5.08 -4.82
CA ALA A 156 9.40 6.25 -4.80
C ALA A 156 7.95 5.91 -5.17
N GLN A 157 7.74 4.97 -6.08
CA GLN A 157 6.40 4.52 -6.46
C GLN A 157 5.68 3.80 -5.31
N HIS A 158 6.40 2.99 -4.52
CA HIS A 158 5.91 2.38 -3.29
C HIS A 158 5.54 3.46 -2.25
N GLU A 159 6.46 4.36 -1.94
CA GLU A 159 6.22 5.42 -0.94
C GLU A 159 5.06 6.36 -1.34
N ILE A 160 4.92 6.67 -2.63
CA ILE A 160 3.78 7.47 -3.11
C ILE A 160 2.46 6.72 -2.94
N GLY A 161 2.44 5.39 -3.01
CA GLY A 161 1.28 4.60 -2.62
C GLY A 161 0.91 4.82 -1.15
N HIS A 162 1.91 4.87 -0.26
CA HIS A 162 1.69 5.29 1.13
C HIS A 162 1.18 6.73 1.19
N VAL A 163 1.82 7.70 0.55
CA VAL A 163 1.32 9.09 0.49
C VAL A 163 -0.16 9.14 0.13
N LEU A 164 -0.65 8.25 -0.71
CA LEU A 164 -2.07 8.15 -1.08
C LEU A 164 -2.96 7.48 -0.01
N GLY A 165 -2.40 6.95 1.08
CA GLY A 165 -3.14 6.26 2.14
C GLY A 165 -3.25 4.75 1.97
N LEU A 166 -2.53 4.15 1.01
CA LEU A 166 -2.43 2.70 0.87
C LEU A 166 -1.46 2.13 1.89
N GLY A 167 -1.82 1.03 2.53
CA GLY A 167 -0.93 0.19 3.31
C GLY A 167 -0.22 -0.85 2.44
N HIS A 168 0.47 -1.79 3.09
CA HIS A 168 1.15 -2.86 2.37
C HIS A 168 0.17 -3.87 1.76
N SER A 169 0.57 -4.46 0.64
CA SER A 169 -0.08 -5.60 -0.01
C SER A 169 0.68 -6.88 0.30
N ALA A 170 -0.02 -7.99 0.50
CA ALA A 170 0.62 -9.30 0.66
C ALA A 170 0.72 -10.09 -0.66
N ILE A 171 0.44 -9.46 -1.79
CA ILE A 171 0.61 -10.11 -3.11
C ILE A 171 2.08 -10.16 -3.49
N GLY A 172 2.79 -11.15 -2.97
CA GLY A 172 4.20 -11.41 -3.24
C GLY A 172 4.61 -12.78 -2.73
N GLU A 173 5.74 -13.26 -3.21
CA GLU A 173 6.34 -14.54 -2.85
C GLU A 173 7.78 -14.28 -2.38
N THR A 174 8.15 -14.84 -1.24
CA THR A 174 9.50 -14.69 -0.69
C THR A 174 10.12 -16.02 -0.33
N GLU A 175 11.44 -16.05 -0.27
CA GLU A 175 12.19 -17.12 0.39
C GLU A 175 12.94 -16.58 1.61
N VAL A 176 12.98 -17.36 2.66
CA VAL A 176 13.76 -17.06 3.87
C VAL A 176 15.17 -17.65 3.73
N SER A 177 16.18 -16.81 3.91
CA SER A 177 17.59 -17.20 3.92
C SER A 177 18.27 -16.74 5.22
N GLY A 178 19.52 -17.12 5.45
CA GLY A 178 20.29 -16.66 6.61
C GLY A 178 20.49 -15.15 6.67
N SER A 179 20.27 -14.42 5.57
CA SER A 179 20.32 -12.95 5.48
C SER A 179 18.95 -12.26 5.58
N GLY A 180 17.88 -13.02 5.83
CA GLY A 180 16.49 -12.55 5.90
C GLY A 180 15.66 -12.96 4.70
N ARG A 181 14.51 -12.32 4.48
CA ARG A 181 13.63 -12.59 3.34
C ARG A 181 14.18 -11.99 2.04
N ARG A 182 14.04 -12.73 0.97
CA ARG A 182 14.35 -12.30 -0.40
C ARG A 182 13.10 -12.43 -1.26
N LEU A 183 12.76 -11.36 -1.98
CA LEU A 183 11.66 -11.38 -2.94
C LEU A 183 11.98 -12.33 -4.09
N ILE A 184 11.05 -13.23 -4.40
CA ILE A 184 11.07 -14.11 -5.56
C ILE A 184 10.19 -13.53 -6.67
N ALA A 185 8.99 -13.10 -6.31
CA ALA A 185 8.03 -12.47 -7.21
C ALA A 185 7.14 -11.50 -6.44
N SER A 186 6.66 -10.44 -7.10
CA SER A 186 5.64 -9.56 -6.53
C SER A 186 4.56 -9.24 -7.55
N GLY A 187 3.32 -9.32 -7.10
CA GLY A 187 2.13 -8.89 -7.84
C GLY A 187 1.63 -7.51 -7.41
N SER A 188 2.36 -6.78 -6.56
CA SER A 188 2.04 -5.44 -6.09
C SER A 188 3.30 -4.62 -5.87
N VAL A 189 3.26 -3.34 -6.19
CA VAL A 189 4.30 -2.36 -5.82
C VAL A 189 4.28 -2.13 -4.32
N MET A 190 3.10 -2.24 -3.69
CA MET A 190 2.92 -2.07 -2.24
C MET A 190 3.35 -3.29 -1.41
N PHE A 191 3.99 -4.31 -2.00
CA PHE A 191 4.58 -5.40 -1.23
C PHE A 191 5.77 -4.88 -0.40
N PRO A 192 5.90 -5.21 0.92
CA PRO A 192 6.85 -4.54 1.82
C PRO A 192 8.32 -4.91 1.58
N ILE A 193 8.60 -5.94 0.79
CA ILE A 193 9.97 -6.35 0.47
C ILE A 193 10.36 -5.77 -0.88
N ALA A 194 11.34 -4.89 -0.87
CA ALA A 194 11.79 -4.21 -2.08
C ALA A 194 12.35 -5.17 -3.13
N PHE A 195 12.16 -4.83 -4.41
CA PHE A 195 12.82 -5.50 -5.51
C PHE A 195 14.34 -5.48 -5.35
N PRO A 196 15.05 -6.53 -5.77
CA PRO A 196 16.51 -6.59 -5.65
C PRO A 196 17.17 -5.48 -6.48
N ARG A 197 18.40 -5.12 -6.10
CA ARG A 197 19.21 -4.16 -6.85
C ARG A 197 19.30 -4.58 -8.32
N GLY A 198 19.14 -3.62 -9.21
CA GLY A 198 19.13 -3.83 -10.65
C GLY A 198 17.76 -4.11 -11.25
N SER A 199 16.76 -4.46 -10.45
CA SER A 199 15.39 -4.61 -10.95
C SER A 199 14.73 -3.25 -11.14
N VAL A 200 13.93 -3.15 -12.20
CA VAL A 200 13.05 -2.00 -12.51
C VAL A 200 11.56 -2.39 -12.48
N GLU A 201 11.25 -3.60 -12.03
CA GLU A 201 9.89 -4.14 -12.04
C GLU A 201 8.92 -3.32 -11.17
N GLY A 202 9.41 -2.74 -10.06
CA GLY A 202 8.62 -1.87 -9.19
C GLY A 202 8.21 -0.53 -9.81
N ARG A 203 8.63 -0.24 -11.05
CA ARG A 203 8.17 0.95 -11.79
C ARG A 203 6.79 0.81 -12.43
N THR A 204 6.17 -0.37 -12.34
CA THR A 204 4.88 -0.65 -12.98
C THR A 204 3.85 -1.07 -11.93
N LEU A 205 2.79 -0.28 -11.78
CA LEU A 205 1.65 -0.63 -10.93
C LEU A 205 1.00 -1.93 -11.40
N ARG A 206 0.60 -2.76 -10.46
CA ARG A 206 -0.05 -4.03 -10.69
C ARG A 206 -1.55 -3.95 -10.37
N SER A 207 -2.27 -5.01 -10.61
CA SER A 207 -3.73 -5.06 -10.41
C SER A 207 -4.17 -4.68 -9.00
N ASP A 208 -3.40 -5.09 -8.00
CA ASP A 208 -3.68 -4.82 -6.60
C ASP A 208 -3.52 -3.34 -6.26
N ASP A 209 -2.41 -2.73 -6.69
CA ASP A 209 -2.14 -1.29 -6.53
C ASP A 209 -3.24 -0.45 -7.19
N ILE A 210 -3.62 -0.84 -8.43
CA ILE A 210 -4.68 -0.19 -9.19
C ILE A 210 -6.04 -0.32 -8.50
N ALA A 211 -6.36 -1.51 -7.98
CA ALA A 211 -7.61 -1.74 -7.23
C ALA A 211 -7.65 -0.86 -5.98
N GLY A 212 -6.52 -0.78 -5.25
CA GLY A 212 -6.38 0.04 -4.05
C GLY A 212 -6.64 1.51 -4.29
N VAL A 213 -5.91 2.11 -5.20
CA VAL A 213 -6.06 3.55 -5.49
C VAL A 213 -7.42 3.87 -6.10
N SER A 214 -8.00 2.95 -6.89
CA SER A 214 -9.32 3.13 -7.50
C SER A 214 -10.46 3.13 -6.49
N ASP A 215 -10.31 2.38 -5.41
CA ASP A 215 -11.30 2.38 -4.33
C ASP A 215 -11.18 3.62 -3.45
N LEU A 216 -9.96 4.07 -3.13
CA LEU A 216 -9.72 5.29 -2.35
C LEU A 216 -10.15 6.57 -3.08
N TYR A 217 -9.86 6.67 -4.37
CA TYR A 217 -10.02 7.89 -5.17
C TYR A 217 -10.92 7.67 -6.37
N ARG A 218 -12.05 6.98 -6.17
CA ARG A 218 -12.99 6.73 -7.26
C ARG A 218 -13.55 8.04 -7.83
N PRO A 219 -13.45 8.26 -9.15
CA PRO A 219 -14.06 9.42 -9.80
C PRO A 219 -15.57 9.48 -9.55
N ALA A 220 -16.09 10.69 -9.34
CA ALA A 220 -17.52 10.90 -9.10
C ALA A 220 -18.40 10.51 -10.32
N SER A 221 -17.81 10.54 -11.52
CA SER A 221 -18.48 10.18 -12.77
C SER A 221 -17.49 9.62 -13.78
N GLY A 222 -17.96 8.80 -14.71
CA GLY A 222 -17.14 8.26 -15.80
C GLY A 222 -16.18 7.14 -15.39
N ALA A 223 -16.16 6.74 -14.11
CA ALA A 223 -15.33 5.64 -13.66
C ALA A 223 -15.72 4.31 -14.30
N PRO A 224 -14.75 3.43 -14.61
CA PRO A 224 -15.03 2.05 -14.98
C PRO A 224 -15.90 1.35 -13.93
N ALA A 225 -16.71 0.40 -14.35
CA ALA A 225 -17.48 -0.43 -13.43
C ALA A 225 -16.51 -1.29 -12.61
N LEU A 226 -16.55 -1.17 -11.29
CA LEU A 226 -15.81 -2.00 -10.35
C LEU A 226 -16.76 -2.53 -9.31
N GLY A 227 -16.56 -3.78 -8.91
CA GLY A 227 -17.31 -4.45 -7.86
C GLY A 227 -16.39 -4.97 -6.76
N GLY A 228 -16.96 -5.76 -5.87
CA GLY A 228 -16.24 -6.42 -4.81
C GLY A 228 -16.76 -7.81 -4.50
N LEU A 229 -15.99 -8.55 -3.70
CA LEU A 229 -16.33 -9.86 -3.14
C LEU A 229 -16.16 -9.80 -1.63
N ALA A 230 -17.05 -10.43 -0.86
CA ALA A 230 -16.99 -10.43 0.60
C ALA A 230 -17.40 -11.78 1.19
N GLY A 231 -16.92 -12.07 2.37
CA GLY A 231 -17.24 -13.28 3.09
C GLY A 231 -16.50 -13.35 4.43
N HIS A 232 -16.43 -14.57 4.97
CA HIS A 232 -15.77 -14.86 6.24
C HIS A 232 -14.73 -15.97 6.06
N VAL A 233 -13.60 -15.83 6.74
CA VAL A 233 -12.64 -16.94 6.91
C VAL A 233 -12.83 -17.53 8.29
N ARG A 234 -13.08 -18.84 8.36
CA ARG A 234 -13.32 -19.55 9.63
C ARG A 234 -12.43 -20.77 9.77
N LYS A 235 -11.99 -21.03 11.02
CA LYS A 235 -11.28 -22.24 11.44
C LYS A 235 -11.94 -22.79 12.70
N ASP A 236 -12.37 -24.05 12.67
CA ASP A 236 -13.04 -24.72 13.80
C ASP A 236 -14.26 -23.95 14.37
N GLY A 237 -14.99 -23.26 13.48
CA GLY A 237 -16.18 -22.47 13.83
C GLY A 237 -15.91 -21.04 14.32
N HIS A 238 -14.66 -20.63 14.45
CA HIS A 238 -14.23 -19.29 14.85
C HIS A 238 -13.72 -18.50 13.66
N GLY A 239 -13.84 -17.17 13.70
CA GLY A 239 -13.23 -16.30 12.70
C GLY A 239 -11.71 -16.35 12.75
N VAL A 240 -11.06 -16.22 11.59
CA VAL A 240 -9.61 -16.13 11.45
C VAL A 240 -9.23 -14.69 11.21
N PHE A 241 -8.43 -14.09 12.09
CA PHE A 241 -7.86 -12.77 11.90
C PHE A 241 -6.51 -12.85 11.17
N GLY A 242 -6.29 -11.99 10.19
CA GLY A 242 -5.02 -11.88 9.47
C GLY A 242 -4.84 -12.91 8.35
N ALA A 243 -5.87 -13.67 7.98
CA ALA A 243 -5.78 -14.51 6.78
C ALA A 243 -5.65 -13.64 5.53
N HIS A 244 -4.79 -14.03 4.59
CA HIS A 244 -4.63 -13.39 3.29
C HIS A 244 -5.59 -14.03 2.29
N ILE A 245 -6.46 -13.21 1.69
CA ILE A 245 -7.44 -13.64 0.69
C ILE A 245 -7.03 -13.08 -0.67
N VAL A 246 -6.97 -13.92 -1.69
CA VAL A 246 -6.57 -13.53 -3.05
C VAL A 246 -7.67 -13.91 -4.05
N ALA A 247 -8.09 -12.92 -4.83
CA ALA A 247 -9.03 -13.08 -5.93
C ALA A 247 -8.31 -13.07 -7.28
N TYR A 248 -8.43 -14.15 -8.05
CA TYR A 248 -7.84 -14.33 -9.38
C TYR A 248 -8.90 -14.21 -10.45
N GLY A 249 -8.86 -13.15 -11.25
CA GLY A 249 -9.80 -12.90 -12.35
C GLY A 249 -9.54 -13.80 -13.56
N LEU A 250 -10.47 -14.70 -13.87
CA LEU A 250 -10.28 -15.69 -14.95
C LEU A 250 -10.21 -15.09 -16.35
N ARG A 251 -10.78 -13.92 -16.57
CA ARG A 251 -10.78 -13.23 -17.86
C ARG A 251 -9.87 -12.02 -17.90
N SER A 252 -9.86 -11.24 -16.82
CA SER A 252 -9.05 -10.02 -16.72
C SER A 252 -7.57 -10.33 -16.46
N GLY A 253 -7.26 -11.47 -15.83
CA GLY A 253 -5.93 -11.75 -15.28
C GLY A 253 -5.63 -10.93 -14.03
N GLN A 254 -6.60 -10.21 -13.50
CA GLN A 254 -6.47 -9.39 -12.29
C GLN A 254 -6.17 -10.28 -11.08
N ILE A 255 -5.21 -9.87 -10.26
CA ILE A 255 -4.90 -10.50 -8.97
C ILE A 255 -5.01 -9.40 -7.93
N VAL A 256 -5.95 -9.56 -7.00
CA VAL A 256 -6.19 -8.57 -5.93
C VAL A 256 -6.30 -9.30 -4.61
N GLY A 257 -5.56 -8.81 -3.61
CA GLY A 257 -5.53 -9.37 -2.27
C GLY A 257 -6.31 -8.57 -1.26
N GLY A 258 -6.46 -9.14 -0.09
CA GLY A 258 -7.06 -8.53 1.09
C GLY A 258 -6.86 -9.39 2.31
N PHE A 259 -7.37 -8.92 3.45
CA PHE A 259 -7.20 -9.61 4.71
C PHE A 259 -8.53 -9.78 5.43
N SER A 260 -8.64 -10.85 6.21
CA SER A 260 -9.68 -10.92 7.22
C SER A 260 -9.23 -10.14 8.46
N ILE A 261 -10.01 -9.13 8.88
CA ILE A 261 -9.55 -8.13 9.87
C ILE A 261 -10.50 -7.93 11.04
N THR A 262 -11.49 -8.78 11.17
CA THR A 262 -12.40 -8.83 12.33
C THR A 262 -12.23 -10.13 13.11
N ASP A 263 -12.73 -10.16 14.34
CA ASP A 263 -12.78 -11.39 15.15
C ASP A 263 -13.72 -12.45 14.57
N ASP A 264 -14.67 -12.03 13.72
CA ASP A 264 -15.58 -12.93 12.99
C ASP A 264 -14.96 -13.45 11.68
N GLY A 265 -13.76 -12.95 11.31
CA GLY A 265 -13.05 -13.33 10.10
C GLY A 265 -13.57 -12.65 8.84
N ASP A 266 -14.26 -11.50 8.96
CA ASP A 266 -14.80 -10.75 7.83
C ASP A 266 -13.70 -10.24 6.90
N TYR A 267 -13.95 -10.34 5.62
CA TYR A 267 -13.14 -9.73 4.57
C TYR A 267 -13.98 -9.14 3.44
N VAL A 268 -13.45 -8.15 2.77
CA VAL A 268 -14.00 -7.58 1.53
C VAL A 268 -12.87 -7.35 0.55
N ILE A 269 -13.00 -7.71 -0.71
CA ILE A 269 -12.10 -7.37 -1.82
C ILE A 269 -12.83 -6.43 -2.77
N ASN A 270 -12.44 -5.16 -2.81
CA ASN A 270 -12.98 -4.13 -3.71
C ASN A 270 -12.09 -3.93 -4.96
N GLY A 271 -12.47 -3.01 -5.85
CA GLY A 271 -11.67 -2.65 -7.02
C GLY A 271 -11.60 -3.72 -8.11
N LEU A 272 -12.46 -4.73 -8.04
CA LEU A 272 -12.47 -5.84 -8.99
C LEU A 272 -13.23 -5.46 -10.28
N GLU A 273 -12.64 -5.79 -11.42
CA GLU A 273 -13.37 -5.76 -12.68
C GLU A 273 -14.55 -6.74 -12.64
N PRO A 274 -15.71 -6.38 -13.22
CA PRO A 274 -16.84 -7.29 -13.25
C PRO A 274 -16.51 -8.59 -13.99
N GLY A 275 -16.69 -9.72 -13.31
CA GLY A 275 -16.34 -11.00 -13.91
C GLY A 275 -16.24 -12.14 -12.90
N THR A 276 -15.70 -13.25 -13.39
CA THR A 276 -15.59 -14.50 -12.63
C THR A 276 -14.20 -14.64 -12.03
N TYR A 277 -14.14 -15.03 -10.77
CA TYR A 277 -12.91 -15.14 -9.96
C TYR A 277 -12.82 -16.52 -9.29
N VAL A 278 -11.58 -16.99 -9.14
CA VAL A 278 -11.20 -17.99 -8.16
C VAL A 278 -10.76 -17.22 -6.91
N VAL A 279 -11.24 -17.61 -5.74
CA VAL A 279 -10.85 -17.02 -4.46
C VAL A 279 -10.06 -18.03 -3.65
N ARG A 280 -8.88 -17.64 -3.19
CA ARG A 280 -7.96 -18.43 -2.36
C ARG A 280 -7.77 -17.73 -1.02
N VAL A 281 -7.64 -18.51 0.04
CA VAL A 281 -7.21 -18.06 1.37
C VAL A 281 -5.93 -18.79 1.73
N GLU A 282 -4.99 -18.05 2.28
CA GLU A 282 -3.70 -18.57 2.73
C GLU A 282 -3.22 -17.87 4.01
N PRO A 283 -2.34 -18.48 4.80
CA PRO A 283 -1.69 -17.79 5.90
C PRO A 283 -0.72 -16.73 5.37
N LEU A 284 -0.50 -15.68 6.16
CA LEU A 284 0.42 -14.58 5.84
C LEU A 284 1.85 -15.01 6.16
N ASP A 285 2.47 -15.84 5.31
CA ASP A 285 3.81 -16.39 5.53
C ASP A 285 4.89 -15.89 4.54
N ASP A 286 4.52 -15.11 3.54
CA ASP A 286 5.45 -14.50 2.57
C ASP A 286 6.00 -13.11 2.97
N GLY A 287 5.49 -12.52 4.03
CA GLY A 287 6.00 -11.28 4.63
C GLY A 287 6.16 -11.41 6.14
N ASP A 288 6.89 -10.48 6.74
CA ASP A 288 6.93 -10.38 8.19
C ASP A 288 5.61 -9.77 8.66
N VAL A 289 4.94 -10.43 9.62
CA VAL A 289 3.59 -10.05 10.06
C VAL A 289 3.52 -8.60 10.53
N GLU A 290 4.60 -8.12 11.12
CA GLU A 290 4.78 -6.74 11.58
C GLU A 290 4.70 -5.71 10.44
N SER A 291 4.95 -6.12 9.20
CA SER A 291 4.79 -5.25 8.03
C SER A 291 3.33 -4.97 7.71
N PHE A 292 2.41 -5.77 8.25
CA PHE A 292 0.97 -5.67 7.96
C PHE A 292 0.14 -5.35 9.20
N PHE A 293 0.49 -5.89 10.36
CA PHE A 293 -0.32 -5.79 11.58
C PHE A 293 0.52 -5.42 12.80
N GLU A 294 0.07 -4.44 13.58
CA GLU A 294 0.71 -4.07 14.84
C GLU A 294 0.56 -5.16 15.90
N ASN A 295 -0.63 -5.74 16.02
CA ASN A 295 -0.89 -6.83 16.96
C ASN A 295 -0.70 -8.18 16.27
N THR A 296 0.55 -8.59 16.14
CA THR A 296 0.97 -9.83 15.49
C THR A 296 0.45 -11.10 16.20
N GLN A 297 0.18 -11.02 17.51
CA GLN A 297 -0.33 -12.15 18.29
C GLN A 297 -1.76 -12.58 17.91
N ARG A 298 -2.52 -11.73 17.24
CA ARG A 298 -3.87 -12.04 16.75
C ARG A 298 -3.87 -12.77 15.40
N VAL A 299 -2.76 -12.71 14.67
CA VAL A 299 -2.68 -13.30 13.33
C VAL A 299 -2.52 -14.81 13.42
N ASP A 300 -3.47 -15.53 12.86
CA ASP A 300 -3.43 -17.00 12.82
C ASP A 300 -2.72 -17.46 11.54
N LEU A 301 -1.58 -18.11 11.69
CA LEU A 301 -0.77 -18.67 10.60
C LEU A 301 -0.91 -20.21 10.51
N ASP A 302 -1.58 -20.85 11.47
CA ASP A 302 -1.71 -22.32 11.56
C ASP A 302 -2.92 -22.83 10.77
N PHE A 303 -2.91 -22.63 9.44
CA PHE A 303 -3.89 -23.25 8.55
C PHE A 303 -3.32 -23.45 7.14
N GLY A 304 -3.89 -24.40 6.40
CA GLY A 304 -3.49 -24.69 5.03
C GLY A 304 -4.20 -23.81 4.01
N VAL A 305 -3.55 -23.60 2.85
CA VAL A 305 -4.16 -22.91 1.71
C VAL A 305 -5.48 -23.56 1.33
N THR A 306 -6.52 -22.77 1.18
CA THR A 306 -7.87 -23.24 0.89
C THR A 306 -8.53 -22.37 -0.18
N TYR A 307 -9.30 -22.99 -1.06
CA TYR A 307 -10.05 -22.30 -2.11
C TYR A 307 -11.52 -22.26 -1.78
N TYR A 308 -12.18 -21.15 -2.13
CA TYR A 308 -13.65 -21.14 -2.20
C TYR A 308 -14.11 -22.19 -3.20
N PRO A 309 -15.08 -23.07 -2.82
CA PRO A 309 -15.38 -24.26 -3.62
C PRO A 309 -16.16 -23.99 -4.91
N LYS A 310 -16.48 -22.72 -5.20
CA LYS A 310 -17.20 -22.28 -6.38
C LYS A 310 -16.46 -21.13 -7.04
N LEU A 311 -16.89 -20.75 -8.24
CA LEU A 311 -16.46 -19.50 -8.84
C LEU A 311 -17.26 -18.33 -8.22
N ALA A 312 -16.54 -17.31 -7.77
CA ALA A 312 -17.14 -16.06 -7.31
C ALA A 312 -17.38 -15.12 -8.51
N VAL A 313 -18.39 -14.27 -8.41
CA VAL A 313 -18.71 -13.32 -9.50
C VAL A 313 -18.71 -11.91 -8.92
N ALA A 314 -17.72 -11.10 -9.30
CA ALA A 314 -17.71 -9.68 -8.98
C ALA A 314 -18.76 -8.95 -9.84
N PRO A 315 -19.67 -8.19 -9.20
CA PRO A 315 -20.72 -7.46 -9.92
C PRO A 315 -20.16 -6.20 -10.61
N ARG A 316 -20.98 -5.55 -11.43
CA ARG A 316 -20.61 -4.25 -12.06
C ARG A 316 -20.59 -3.08 -11.07
N SER A 317 -21.20 -3.25 -9.90
CA SER A 317 -21.21 -2.29 -8.79
C SER A 317 -21.65 -2.99 -7.51
N GLY A 318 -21.20 -2.48 -6.35
CA GLY A 318 -21.45 -3.10 -5.06
C GLY A 318 -20.61 -4.35 -4.84
N VAL A 319 -20.91 -5.11 -3.79
CA VAL A 319 -20.14 -6.25 -3.31
C VAL A 319 -21.01 -7.50 -3.33
N ALA A 320 -20.51 -8.59 -3.89
CA ALA A 320 -21.13 -9.92 -3.77
C ALA A 320 -20.66 -10.56 -2.45
N GLY A 321 -21.59 -10.93 -1.59
CA GLY A 321 -21.36 -11.55 -0.28
C GLY A 321 -21.39 -13.07 -0.33
N ASP A 322 -21.37 -13.66 0.89
CA ASP A 322 -21.50 -15.11 1.14
C ASP A 322 -20.38 -15.98 0.51
N ILE A 323 -19.18 -15.40 0.36
CA ILE A 323 -18.01 -16.12 -0.13
C ILE A 323 -17.21 -16.62 1.08
N ASP A 324 -17.87 -17.48 1.88
CA ASP A 324 -17.31 -18.00 3.11
C ASP A 324 -16.37 -19.17 2.85
N ILE A 325 -15.22 -19.14 3.53
CA ILE A 325 -14.17 -20.16 3.38
C ILE A 325 -13.81 -20.71 4.76
N THR A 326 -13.91 -22.04 4.88
CA THR A 326 -13.48 -22.74 6.10
C THR A 326 -12.11 -23.35 5.85
N VAL A 327 -11.12 -22.88 6.60
CA VAL A 327 -9.75 -23.40 6.58
C VAL A 327 -9.58 -24.50 7.66
N ARG A 328 -8.50 -25.27 7.52
CA ARG A 328 -8.16 -26.36 8.46
C ARG A 328 -6.76 -26.13 9.01
N PRO A 329 -6.50 -26.50 10.27
CA PRO A 329 -5.13 -26.52 10.80
C PRO A 329 -4.16 -27.26 9.88
N ARG A 330 -2.91 -26.82 9.87
CA ARG A 330 -1.80 -27.52 9.16
C ARG A 330 -1.45 -28.81 9.85
#